data_5432cb86d3818066b81575f9545d50ff
#
_entry.id   5432cb86d3818066b81575f9545d50ff
#
_cell.length_a   1.000
_cell.length_b   1.000
_cell.length_c   1.000
_cell.angle_alpha   90.00
_cell.angle_beta   90.00
_cell.angle_gamma   90.00
#
_symmetry.space_group_name_H-M   'P 1'
#
loop_
_entity.id
_entity.type
_entity.pdbx_description
1 polymer ?
#
loop_
_entity_poly.entity_id
_entity_poly.type
_entity_poly.pdbx_seq_one_letter_code
_entity_poly.pdbx_strand_id
1 'polypeptide(L)'
;TLSVRGLASSKELQESTGKSQATVSRLLAQLSGRVLVLGQGRARRYGLAKSIRGLPAQQPLYWVDESGRFDKVGTLSLLSGDVLHVDLAGHTFVTKAALPWVLDPLRAQGFLGRLLAQHLSASGVESDLERWTLESILFAALHVQDAPGAIALGEPADPTPAGKVHVLPDLADDADNMAAALDQLSLNVAKTLPAGSSAGGEQPKLLARYADGTHVLVKFTPPRGTAFGERWHDLLHAECLALDTLRAHGIATATTKMVSSPTRTYLVSERFDRLGASGRRHLVSVGAAHTGFVADAYQNWTNTCAQLATQQQLSKDDASKAEAVWHFGRLIGNTDMHSGNLGLFVDSRTLVRPRFRIAPIYDMLPMRWRPDMVSGAADYSAFEPNTLSLQSAARHMAQVFWRALAESDTVSNGMREVAQIMVERT
;
A
#
# COMPACT_ATOMS: atom_id res chain seq x y z
N THR A 1 -27.86 16.47 17.45
CA THR A 1 -27.63 15.01 17.68
C THR A 1 -26.88 14.39 16.51
N LEU A 2 -27.44 14.44 15.26
CA LEU A 2 -26.78 13.85 14.09
C LEU A 2 -25.43 14.50 13.75
N SER A 3 -25.25 15.80 13.97
CA SER A 3 -23.99 16.49 13.73
C SER A 3 -22.82 15.98 14.58
N VAL A 4 -23.12 15.44 15.77
CA VAL A 4 -22.10 14.95 16.72
C VAL A 4 -21.96 13.42 16.64
N ARG A 5 -23.10 12.70 16.58
CA ARG A 5 -23.10 11.23 16.52
C ARG A 5 -22.81 10.68 15.12
N GLY A 6 -23.07 11.49 14.10
CA GLY A 6 -22.94 11.10 12.69
C GLY A 6 -24.08 10.19 12.22
N LEU A 7 -24.44 9.17 12.98
CA LEU A 7 -25.44 8.16 12.63
C LEU A 7 -26.33 7.83 13.84
N ALA A 8 -27.67 7.76 13.62
CA ALA A 8 -28.61 7.39 14.67
C ALA A 8 -29.87 6.70 14.10
N SER A 9 -30.48 5.82 14.89
CA SER A 9 -31.81 5.26 14.64
C SER A 9 -32.93 6.24 15.00
N SER A 10 -34.14 6.00 14.54
CA SER A 10 -35.32 6.79 14.94
C SER A 10 -35.52 6.81 16.45
N LYS A 11 -35.30 5.67 17.13
CA LYS A 11 -35.40 5.56 18.58
C LYS A 11 -34.39 6.43 19.30
N GLU A 12 -33.10 6.34 18.90
CA GLU A 12 -32.02 7.18 19.47
C GLU A 12 -32.26 8.69 19.26
N LEU A 13 -32.86 9.06 18.12
CA LEU A 13 -33.25 10.46 17.86
C LEU A 13 -34.41 10.90 18.77
N GLN A 14 -35.40 10.05 19.01
CA GLN A 14 -36.47 10.32 19.96
C GLN A 14 -35.94 10.53 21.38
N GLU A 15 -35.12 9.60 21.85
CA GLU A 15 -34.49 9.66 23.18
C GLU A 15 -33.63 10.91 23.36
N SER A 16 -32.82 11.23 22.36
CA SER A 16 -31.89 12.39 22.46
C SER A 16 -32.57 13.76 22.29
N THR A 17 -33.76 13.80 21.68
CA THR A 17 -34.47 15.08 21.44
C THR A 17 -35.69 15.24 22.35
N GLY A 18 -36.11 14.20 23.08
CA GLY A 18 -37.32 14.18 23.88
C GLY A 18 -38.62 14.30 23.04
N LYS A 19 -38.55 13.98 21.73
CA LYS A 19 -39.68 14.17 20.79
C LYS A 19 -40.31 12.84 20.40
N SER A 20 -41.61 12.90 20.07
CA SER A 20 -42.35 11.72 19.57
C SER A 20 -41.83 11.28 18.21
N GLN A 21 -42.05 10.01 17.86
CA GLN A 21 -41.71 9.43 16.55
C GLN A 21 -42.30 10.26 15.39
N ALA A 22 -43.55 10.71 15.49
CA ALA A 22 -44.19 11.52 14.46
C ALA A 22 -43.43 12.86 14.24
N THR A 23 -43.03 13.50 15.33
CA THR A 23 -42.26 14.74 15.27
C THR A 23 -40.85 14.51 14.68
N VAL A 24 -40.16 13.46 15.09
CA VAL A 24 -38.87 13.10 14.54
C VAL A 24 -38.98 12.80 13.04
N SER A 25 -39.96 12.03 12.60
CA SER A 25 -40.20 11.73 11.18
C SER A 25 -40.45 13.00 10.36
N ARG A 26 -41.25 13.96 10.88
CA ARG A 26 -41.50 15.23 10.21
C ARG A 26 -40.23 16.09 10.10
N LEU A 27 -39.42 16.14 11.17
CA LEU A 27 -38.12 16.86 11.15
C LEU A 27 -37.13 16.25 10.15
N LEU A 28 -37.07 14.91 10.09
CA LEU A 28 -36.22 14.23 9.12
C LEU A 28 -36.69 14.50 7.67
N ALA A 29 -37.98 14.53 7.43
CA ALA A 29 -38.53 14.88 6.12
C ALA A 29 -38.21 16.32 5.71
N GLN A 30 -38.23 17.27 6.65
CA GLN A 30 -37.81 18.66 6.40
C GLN A 30 -36.33 18.80 6.08
N LEU A 31 -35.50 17.84 6.52
CA LEU A 31 -34.06 17.78 6.25
C LEU A 31 -33.74 16.89 5.05
N SER A 32 -34.75 16.54 4.23
CA SER A 32 -34.54 15.73 3.02
C SER A 32 -33.48 16.41 2.13
N GLY A 33 -32.57 15.60 1.57
CA GLY A 33 -31.39 16.06 0.82
C GLY A 33 -30.16 16.38 1.70
N ARG A 34 -30.33 16.60 3.02
CA ARG A 34 -29.22 16.75 3.96
C ARG A 34 -29.05 15.54 4.87
N VAL A 35 -30.11 14.80 5.10
CA VAL A 35 -30.11 13.56 5.89
C VAL A 35 -30.21 12.36 4.95
N LEU A 36 -29.21 11.49 5.00
CA LEU A 36 -29.21 10.22 4.31
C LEU A 36 -29.98 9.19 5.15
N VAL A 37 -30.80 8.39 4.47
CA VAL A 37 -31.48 7.22 5.04
C VAL A 37 -30.68 5.99 4.63
N LEU A 38 -30.07 5.31 5.60
CA LEU A 38 -29.13 4.22 5.39
C LEU A 38 -29.70 2.92 5.98
N GLY A 39 -29.51 1.80 5.28
CA GLY A 39 -30.10 0.52 5.66
C GLY A 39 -31.61 0.44 5.40
N GLN A 40 -32.21 -0.72 5.68
CA GLN A 40 -33.63 -1.00 5.46
C GLN A 40 -34.30 -1.56 6.71
N GLY A 41 -35.62 -1.44 6.78
CA GLY A 41 -36.45 -2.02 7.86
C GLY A 41 -35.96 -1.60 9.25
N ARG A 42 -35.71 -2.57 10.12
CA ARG A 42 -35.23 -2.35 11.50
C ARG A 42 -33.79 -1.84 11.58
N ALA A 43 -33.01 -2.10 10.55
CA ALA A 43 -31.63 -1.61 10.45
C ALA A 43 -31.53 -0.15 9.94
N ARG A 44 -32.65 0.52 9.65
CA ARG A 44 -32.68 1.90 9.15
C ARG A 44 -32.01 2.87 10.14
N ARG A 45 -31.06 3.63 9.63
CA ARG A 45 -30.35 4.69 10.32
C ARG A 45 -30.45 6.00 9.55
N TYR A 46 -30.21 7.09 10.24
CA TYR A 46 -30.21 8.44 9.68
C TYR A 46 -28.86 9.07 9.94
N GLY A 47 -28.27 9.64 8.91
CA GLY A 47 -26.97 10.31 8.97
C GLY A 47 -27.02 11.69 8.33
N LEU A 48 -26.41 12.70 8.95
CA LEU A 48 -26.28 14.01 8.35
C LEU A 48 -25.12 13.97 7.34
N ALA A 49 -25.44 14.12 6.07
CA ALA A 49 -24.46 14.11 4.97
C ALA A 49 -23.41 15.20 5.15
N LYS A 50 -22.14 14.84 4.97
CA LYS A 50 -21.00 15.75 4.92
C LYS A 50 -20.37 15.65 3.53
N SER A 51 -20.36 16.76 2.77
CA SER A 51 -19.71 16.78 1.44
C SER A 51 -18.21 16.42 1.55
N ILE A 52 -17.68 15.81 0.52
CA ILE A 52 -16.25 15.52 0.42
C ILE A 52 -15.60 16.67 -0.34
N ARG A 53 -15.22 17.74 0.37
CA ARG A 53 -14.64 18.97 -0.21
C ARG A 53 -15.44 19.52 -1.42
N GLY A 54 -16.75 19.63 -1.24
CA GLY A 54 -17.67 20.11 -2.29
C GLY A 54 -18.23 19.03 -3.20
N LEU A 55 -17.65 17.83 -3.20
CA LEU A 55 -18.21 16.67 -3.91
C LEU A 55 -19.36 16.02 -3.10
N PRO A 56 -20.25 15.24 -3.74
CA PRO A 56 -21.34 14.54 -3.03
C PRO A 56 -20.84 13.71 -1.86
N ALA A 57 -21.59 13.72 -0.76
CA ALA A 57 -21.31 12.92 0.44
C ALA A 57 -21.36 11.41 0.18
N GLN A 58 -22.15 11.00 -0.81
CA GLN A 58 -22.31 9.61 -1.20
C GLN A 58 -21.60 9.35 -2.52
N GLN A 59 -20.74 8.34 -2.55
CA GLN A 59 -19.94 7.95 -3.69
C GLN A 59 -20.18 6.48 -4.02
N PRO A 60 -20.24 6.08 -5.30
CA PRO A 60 -20.31 4.68 -5.68
C PRO A 60 -18.97 3.98 -5.42
N LEU A 61 -19.04 2.68 -5.16
CA LEU A 61 -17.91 1.78 -5.08
C LEU A 61 -18.00 0.76 -6.20
N TYR A 62 -16.91 0.61 -6.92
CA TYR A 62 -16.76 -0.36 -8.00
C TYR A 62 -15.72 -1.40 -7.65
N TRP A 63 -15.98 -2.62 -8.08
CA TRP A 63 -14.98 -3.68 -8.12
C TRP A 63 -14.49 -3.83 -9.55
N VAL A 64 -13.20 -3.72 -9.77
CA VAL A 64 -12.57 -3.99 -11.05
C VAL A 64 -12.07 -5.43 -11.02
N ASP A 65 -12.61 -6.29 -11.89
CA ASP A 65 -12.24 -7.69 -11.92
C ASP A 65 -10.93 -7.95 -12.71
N GLU A 66 -10.52 -9.21 -12.80
CA GLU A 66 -9.28 -9.61 -13.49
C GLU A 66 -9.33 -9.35 -15.01
N SER A 67 -10.52 -9.15 -15.57
CA SER A 67 -10.69 -8.74 -16.99
C SER A 67 -10.73 -7.22 -17.20
N GLY A 68 -10.73 -6.43 -16.12
CA GLY A 68 -10.83 -4.97 -16.16
C GLY A 68 -12.26 -4.45 -16.19
N ARG A 69 -13.28 -5.31 -16.00
CA ARG A 69 -14.67 -4.89 -15.96
C ARG A 69 -14.99 -4.24 -14.61
N PHE A 70 -15.70 -3.10 -14.68
CA PHE A 70 -16.18 -2.36 -13.52
C PHE A 70 -17.59 -2.83 -13.13
N ASP A 71 -17.72 -3.49 -12.01
CA ASP A 71 -19.00 -3.84 -11.40
C ASP A 71 -19.28 -2.93 -10.21
N LYS A 72 -20.41 -2.20 -10.23
CA LYS A 72 -20.84 -1.43 -9.06
C LYS A 72 -21.23 -2.38 -7.94
N VAL A 73 -20.49 -2.32 -6.84
CA VAL A 73 -20.64 -3.26 -5.71
C VAL A 73 -21.16 -2.60 -4.44
N GLY A 74 -21.32 -1.27 -4.44
CA GLY A 74 -21.82 -0.60 -3.25
C GLY A 74 -21.75 0.90 -3.29
N THR A 75 -21.86 1.49 -2.10
CA THR A 75 -21.78 2.94 -1.89
C THR A 75 -21.05 3.26 -0.59
N LEU A 76 -20.36 4.37 -0.61
CA LEU A 76 -19.70 4.96 0.55
C LEU A 76 -20.38 6.30 0.86
N SER A 77 -20.69 6.57 2.11
CA SER A 77 -21.28 7.84 2.54
C SER A 77 -20.49 8.46 3.68
N LEU A 78 -19.98 9.68 3.47
CA LEU A 78 -19.35 10.47 4.52
C LEU A 78 -20.45 11.24 5.29
N LEU A 79 -20.46 11.09 6.60
CA LEU A 79 -21.42 11.70 7.51
C LEU A 79 -20.71 12.67 8.47
N SER A 80 -21.48 13.62 9.03
CA SER A 80 -21.00 14.48 10.10
C SER A 80 -20.44 13.68 11.28
N GLY A 81 -19.50 14.26 12.03
CA GLY A 81 -18.81 13.57 13.13
C GLY A 81 -17.75 12.57 12.66
N ASP A 82 -17.32 12.69 11.40
CA ASP A 82 -16.33 11.83 10.73
C ASP A 82 -16.74 10.34 10.75
N VAL A 83 -18.04 10.10 10.60
CA VAL A 83 -18.58 8.75 10.45
C VAL A 83 -18.63 8.39 8.98
N LEU A 84 -18.13 7.20 8.67
CA LEU A 84 -18.20 6.59 7.36
C LEU A 84 -19.18 5.43 7.40
N HIS A 85 -20.16 5.45 6.51
CA HIS A 85 -21.06 4.35 6.27
C HIS A 85 -20.77 3.77 4.89
N VAL A 86 -20.48 2.49 4.83
CA VAL A 86 -20.11 1.79 3.60
C VAL A 86 -20.99 0.55 3.45
N ASP A 87 -21.79 0.52 2.40
CA ASP A 87 -22.46 -0.70 1.94
C ASP A 87 -21.62 -1.26 0.78
N LEU A 88 -21.08 -2.45 0.95
CA LEU A 88 -20.17 -3.07 -0.02
C LEU A 88 -20.43 -4.58 -0.12
N ALA A 89 -20.81 -5.06 -1.29
CA ALA A 89 -21.04 -6.47 -1.58
C ALA A 89 -21.98 -7.16 -0.57
N GLY A 90 -23.05 -6.47 -0.14
CA GLY A 90 -24.02 -6.97 0.83
C GLY A 90 -23.57 -6.91 2.29
N HIS A 91 -22.44 -6.30 2.58
CA HIS A 91 -21.94 -6.06 3.93
C HIS A 91 -21.90 -4.56 4.25
N THR A 92 -22.31 -4.19 5.48
CA THR A 92 -22.31 -2.80 5.93
C THR A 92 -21.18 -2.58 6.95
N PHE A 93 -20.32 -1.61 6.68
CA PHE A 93 -19.32 -1.10 7.63
C PHE A 93 -19.76 0.27 8.15
N VAL A 94 -19.57 0.50 9.44
CA VAL A 94 -19.70 1.81 10.06
C VAL A 94 -18.42 2.07 10.85
N THR A 95 -17.65 3.06 10.41
CA THR A 95 -16.38 3.42 11.07
C THR A 95 -16.38 4.90 11.44
N LYS A 96 -15.53 5.29 12.37
CA LYS A 96 -15.34 6.68 12.75
C LYS A 96 -13.86 7.05 12.57
N ALA A 97 -13.63 8.14 11.83
CA ALA A 97 -12.30 8.67 11.52
C ALA A 97 -11.32 7.66 10.88
N ALA A 98 -11.83 6.56 10.31
CA ALA A 98 -11.01 5.50 9.71
C ALA A 98 -11.71 4.88 8.49
N LEU A 99 -10.93 4.35 7.56
CA LEU A 99 -11.43 3.47 6.50
C LEU A 99 -11.66 2.05 7.07
N PRO A 100 -12.70 1.32 6.63
CA PRO A 100 -12.77 -0.11 6.89
C PRO A 100 -11.61 -0.83 6.20
N TRP A 101 -11.18 -1.95 6.77
CA TRP A 101 -10.00 -2.72 6.33
C TRP A 101 -9.93 -2.96 4.82
N VAL A 102 -11.06 -3.26 4.21
CA VAL A 102 -11.16 -3.54 2.76
C VAL A 102 -10.91 -2.31 1.88
N LEU A 103 -11.10 -1.11 2.40
CA LEU A 103 -10.84 0.15 1.70
C LEU A 103 -9.48 0.77 2.04
N ASP A 104 -8.67 0.12 2.90
CA ASP A 104 -7.35 0.63 3.28
C ASP A 104 -6.43 0.93 2.06
N PRO A 105 -6.45 0.16 0.96
CA PRO A 105 -5.68 0.47 -0.25
C PRO A 105 -5.99 1.82 -0.91
N LEU A 106 -7.13 2.42 -0.61
CA LEU A 106 -7.50 3.77 -1.09
C LEU A 106 -6.76 4.89 -0.33
N ARG A 107 -6.13 4.58 0.79
CA ARG A 107 -5.32 5.54 1.55
C ARG A 107 -4.00 5.79 0.84
N ALA A 108 -3.78 7.03 0.43
CA ALA A 108 -2.48 7.45 -0.09
C ALA A 108 -1.40 7.31 1.00
N GLN A 109 -0.30 6.65 0.68
CA GLN A 109 0.79 6.36 1.62
C GLN A 109 2.15 6.47 0.93
N GLY A 110 3.20 6.63 1.72
CA GLY A 110 4.58 6.60 1.27
C GLY A 110 4.90 7.67 0.22
N PHE A 111 5.93 7.44 -0.56
CA PHE A 111 6.42 8.39 -1.56
C PHE A 111 5.35 8.83 -2.58
N LEU A 112 4.61 7.90 -3.18
CA LEU A 112 3.56 8.22 -4.16
C LEU A 112 2.41 9.00 -3.52
N GLY A 113 2.07 8.68 -2.26
CA GLY A 113 1.08 9.43 -1.49
C GLY A 113 1.49 10.88 -1.27
N ARG A 114 2.77 11.15 -0.97
CA ARG A 114 3.27 12.52 -0.82
C ARG A 114 3.27 13.30 -2.14
N LEU A 115 3.61 12.66 -3.26
CA LEU A 115 3.46 13.29 -4.58
C LEU A 115 2.02 13.68 -4.86
N LEU A 116 1.08 12.81 -4.53
CA LEU A 116 -0.35 13.10 -4.64
C LEU A 116 -0.76 14.26 -3.73
N ALA A 117 -0.32 14.27 -2.47
CA ALA A 117 -0.62 15.34 -1.52
C ALA A 117 -0.14 16.70 -2.02
N GLN A 118 1.07 16.75 -2.59
CA GLN A 118 1.60 17.97 -3.22
C GLN A 118 0.75 18.41 -4.41
N HIS A 119 0.37 17.48 -5.28
CA HIS A 119 -0.50 17.78 -6.42
C HIS A 119 -1.85 18.35 -5.97
N LEU A 120 -2.45 17.77 -4.93
CA LEU A 120 -3.73 18.19 -4.39
C LEU A 120 -3.64 19.43 -3.49
N SER A 121 -2.44 19.92 -3.13
CA SER A 121 -2.27 21.09 -2.28
C SER A 121 -2.85 22.37 -2.93
N ALA A 122 -2.82 22.48 -4.25
CA ALA A 122 -3.50 23.55 -4.99
C ALA A 122 -5.02 23.56 -4.79
N SER A 123 -5.62 22.41 -4.43
CA SER A 123 -7.03 22.28 -4.06
C SER A 123 -7.26 22.44 -2.55
N GLY A 124 -6.26 22.94 -1.82
CA GLY A 124 -6.34 23.18 -0.37
C GLY A 124 -6.27 21.91 0.49
N VAL A 125 -5.81 20.79 -0.06
CA VAL A 125 -5.52 19.57 0.72
C VAL A 125 -4.20 19.78 1.46
N GLU A 126 -4.14 19.34 2.73
CA GLU A 126 -2.90 19.39 3.52
C GLU A 126 -1.80 18.55 2.83
N SER A 127 -0.59 19.12 2.73
CA SER A 127 0.55 18.45 2.09
C SER A 127 1.16 17.33 2.95
N ASP A 128 0.96 17.39 4.27
CA ASP A 128 1.40 16.37 5.22
C ASP A 128 0.33 15.29 5.35
N LEU A 129 0.65 14.07 4.89
CA LEU A 129 -0.26 12.92 4.95
C LEU A 129 -0.70 12.56 6.38
N GLU A 130 0.16 12.78 7.38
CA GLU A 130 -0.13 12.48 8.78
C GLU A 130 -1.26 13.35 9.35
N ARG A 131 -1.49 14.51 8.73
CA ARG A 131 -2.55 15.44 9.11
C ARG A 131 -3.84 15.26 8.30
N TRP A 132 -3.89 14.27 7.41
CA TRP A 132 -5.07 14.06 6.59
C TRP A 132 -6.26 13.59 7.42
N THR A 133 -7.34 14.34 7.31
CA THR A 133 -8.66 13.95 7.82
C THR A 133 -9.25 12.85 6.94
N LEU A 134 -10.29 12.15 7.42
CA LEU A 134 -11.03 11.18 6.62
C LEU A 134 -11.56 11.81 5.32
N GLU A 135 -12.01 13.06 5.38
CA GLU A 135 -12.46 13.82 4.21
C GLU A 135 -11.34 14.03 3.19
N SER A 136 -10.12 14.37 3.65
CA SER A 136 -8.94 14.51 2.77
C SER A 136 -8.55 13.19 2.12
N ILE A 137 -8.59 12.08 2.88
CA ILE A 137 -8.33 10.73 2.37
C ILE A 137 -9.32 10.36 1.26
N LEU A 138 -10.61 10.58 1.48
CA LEU A 138 -11.65 10.28 0.49
C LEU A 138 -11.53 11.17 -0.74
N PHE A 139 -11.26 12.46 -0.54
CA PHE A 139 -11.04 13.38 -1.66
C PHE A 139 -9.86 12.93 -2.51
N ALA A 140 -8.74 12.57 -1.89
CA ALA A 140 -7.59 12.04 -2.60
C ALA A 140 -7.92 10.73 -3.34
N ALA A 141 -8.64 9.81 -2.70
CA ALA A 141 -9.04 8.54 -3.31
C ALA A 141 -9.91 8.74 -4.57
N LEU A 142 -10.74 9.80 -4.62
CA LEU A 142 -11.51 10.17 -5.79
C LEU A 142 -10.67 10.71 -6.96
N HIS A 143 -9.42 11.11 -6.69
CA HIS A 143 -8.47 11.63 -7.70
C HIS A 143 -7.39 10.62 -8.09
N VAL A 144 -7.32 9.46 -7.41
CA VAL A 144 -6.36 8.38 -7.71
C VAL A 144 -7.02 7.34 -8.61
N GLN A 145 -6.60 7.28 -9.85
CA GLN A 145 -7.10 6.26 -10.79
C GLN A 145 -6.38 4.91 -10.64
N ASP A 146 -5.15 4.90 -10.13
CA ASP A 146 -4.29 3.72 -10.03
C ASP A 146 -3.96 3.33 -8.58
N ALA A 147 -4.94 3.45 -7.65
CA ALA A 147 -4.82 2.94 -6.30
C ALA A 147 -4.59 1.42 -6.31
N PRO A 148 -3.82 0.87 -5.35
CA PRO A 148 -3.67 -0.57 -5.22
C PRO A 148 -5.00 -1.30 -5.05
N GLY A 149 -5.04 -2.56 -5.49
CA GLY A 149 -6.21 -3.42 -5.34
C GLY A 149 -7.30 -3.19 -6.39
N ALA A 150 -8.45 -3.84 -6.17
CA ALA A 150 -9.55 -3.93 -7.12
C ALA A 150 -10.70 -2.94 -6.85
N ILE A 151 -10.70 -2.23 -5.72
CA ILE A 151 -11.78 -1.29 -5.39
C ILE A 151 -11.44 0.10 -5.93
N ALA A 152 -12.39 0.69 -6.65
CA ALA A 152 -12.36 2.08 -7.10
C ALA A 152 -13.50 2.87 -6.44
N LEU A 153 -13.21 4.09 -6.04
CA LEU A 153 -14.16 5.04 -5.44
C LEU A 153 -14.54 6.11 -6.45
N GLY A 154 -15.83 6.41 -6.54
CA GLY A 154 -16.37 7.39 -7.49
C GLY A 154 -16.70 6.76 -8.85
N GLU A 155 -17.34 7.53 -9.72
CA GLU A 155 -17.62 7.08 -11.09
C GLU A 155 -16.30 6.86 -11.83
N PRO A 156 -16.19 5.77 -12.62
CA PRO A 156 -15.05 5.57 -13.48
C PRO A 156 -14.88 6.79 -14.40
N ALA A 157 -13.83 7.55 -14.20
CA ALA A 157 -13.51 8.64 -15.11
C ALA A 157 -13.00 8.05 -16.42
N ASP A 158 -13.39 8.63 -17.55
CA ASP A 158 -12.65 8.43 -18.79
C ASP A 158 -11.16 8.73 -18.53
N PRO A 159 -10.23 7.98 -19.10
CA PRO A 159 -8.81 8.19 -18.88
C PRO A 159 -8.44 9.61 -19.31
N THR A 160 -8.57 10.54 -18.38
CA THR A 160 -8.23 11.95 -18.61
C THR A 160 -6.71 12.13 -18.70
N PRO A 161 -6.22 13.18 -19.40
CA PRO A 161 -4.78 13.42 -19.60
C PRO A 161 -3.94 13.51 -18.33
N ALA A 162 -4.55 13.80 -17.15
CA ALA A 162 -3.87 13.86 -15.87
C ALA A 162 -3.40 12.51 -15.34
N GLY A 163 -3.92 11.41 -15.88
CA GLY A 163 -3.56 10.04 -15.51
C GLY A 163 -2.83 9.27 -16.62
N LYS A 164 -2.06 9.94 -17.46
CA LYS A 164 -1.24 9.23 -18.46
C LYS A 164 -0.24 8.34 -17.75
N VAL A 165 -0.53 7.04 -17.68
CA VAL A 165 0.44 6.03 -17.28
C VAL A 165 1.58 6.08 -18.31
N HIS A 166 2.79 6.28 -17.85
CA HIS A 166 3.97 6.31 -18.72
C HIS A 166 4.16 4.94 -19.35
N VAL A 167 4.25 4.90 -20.68
CA VAL A 167 4.52 3.66 -21.41
C VAL A 167 6.03 3.54 -21.60
N LEU A 168 6.58 2.47 -21.09
CA LEU A 168 8.00 2.12 -21.23
C LEU A 168 8.22 1.31 -22.51
N PRO A 169 9.39 1.40 -23.15
CA PRO A 169 9.83 0.48 -24.17
C PRO A 169 9.81 -0.96 -23.67
N ASP A 170 9.77 -1.93 -24.56
CA ASP A 170 9.94 -3.33 -24.17
C ASP A 170 11.41 -3.57 -23.77
N LEU A 171 11.62 -4.20 -22.64
CA LEU A 171 12.96 -4.52 -22.10
C LEU A 171 13.71 -5.55 -22.95
N ALA A 172 13.01 -6.33 -23.76
CA ALA A 172 13.63 -7.33 -24.63
C ALA A 172 14.29 -6.70 -25.86
N ASP A 173 13.84 -5.51 -26.28
CA ASP A 173 14.22 -4.95 -27.55
C ASP A 173 15.38 -3.94 -27.50
N ASP A 174 15.54 -3.18 -26.39
CA ASP A 174 16.59 -2.15 -26.29
C ASP A 174 16.81 -1.67 -24.84
N ALA A 175 17.85 -2.19 -24.19
CA ALA A 175 18.21 -1.82 -22.82
C ALA A 175 18.62 -0.34 -22.68
N ASP A 176 19.27 0.23 -23.69
CA ASP A 176 19.72 1.62 -23.67
C ASP A 176 18.54 2.57 -23.79
N ASN A 177 17.58 2.24 -24.64
CA ASN A 177 16.36 3.01 -24.81
C ASN A 177 15.50 2.97 -23.53
N MET A 178 15.44 1.81 -22.84
CA MET A 178 14.78 1.69 -21.54
C MET A 178 15.45 2.59 -20.49
N ALA A 179 16.77 2.55 -20.39
CA ALA A 179 17.51 3.37 -19.43
C ALA A 179 17.28 4.88 -19.68
N ALA A 180 17.31 5.31 -20.95
CA ALA A 180 17.03 6.69 -21.33
C ALA A 180 15.60 7.13 -21.01
N ALA A 181 14.60 6.27 -21.26
CA ALA A 181 13.21 6.53 -20.91
C ALA A 181 13.02 6.67 -19.38
N LEU A 182 13.64 5.80 -18.60
CA LEU A 182 13.61 5.85 -17.14
C LEU A 182 14.34 7.10 -16.59
N ASP A 183 15.46 7.48 -17.16
CA ASP A 183 16.17 8.72 -16.80
C ASP A 183 15.25 9.95 -17.01
N GLN A 184 14.57 10.04 -18.14
CA GLN A 184 13.65 11.14 -18.42
C GLN A 184 12.47 11.18 -17.43
N LEU A 185 11.88 10.03 -17.10
CA LEU A 185 10.78 9.93 -16.14
C LEU A 185 11.22 10.28 -14.72
N SER A 186 12.37 9.76 -14.29
CA SER A 186 12.92 10.04 -12.95
C SER A 186 13.25 11.51 -12.76
N LEU A 187 13.75 12.20 -13.79
CA LEU A 187 13.98 13.65 -13.77
C LEU A 187 12.68 14.44 -13.63
N ASN A 188 11.61 14.02 -14.28
CA ASN A 188 10.31 14.67 -14.15
C ASN A 188 9.75 14.53 -12.73
N VAL A 189 9.84 13.33 -12.15
CA VAL A 189 9.46 13.11 -10.74
C VAL A 189 10.32 13.96 -9.80
N ALA A 190 11.63 14.00 -10.00
CA ALA A 190 12.54 14.79 -9.17
C ALA A 190 12.25 16.30 -9.20
N LYS A 191 11.80 16.83 -10.34
CA LYS A 191 11.41 18.26 -10.49
C LYS A 191 10.12 18.61 -9.73
N THR A 192 9.24 17.64 -9.49
CA THR A 192 8.00 17.85 -8.74
C THR A 192 8.19 17.80 -7.23
N LEU A 193 9.34 17.32 -6.76
CA LEU A 193 9.64 17.25 -5.33
C LEU A 193 10.12 18.61 -4.81
N PRO A 194 9.72 19.07 -3.61
CA PRO A 194 10.29 20.23 -2.96
C PRO A 194 11.81 20.07 -2.81
N ALA A 195 12.54 21.18 -2.88
CA ALA A 195 13.98 21.19 -2.63
C ALA A 195 14.26 20.55 -1.25
N GLY A 196 15.06 19.49 -1.23
CA GLY A 196 15.36 18.73 -0.02
C GLY A 196 14.42 17.56 0.29
N SER A 197 13.31 17.38 -0.41
CA SER A 197 12.35 16.29 -0.13
C SER A 197 12.78 14.94 -0.71
N SER A 198 13.66 14.91 -1.72
CA SER A 198 14.33 13.66 -2.15
C SER A 198 15.14 13.04 -1.02
N ALA A 199 15.27 13.74 0.01
CA ALA A 199 16.05 13.56 1.17
C ALA A 199 15.29 13.01 2.38
N GLY A 200 14.00 12.80 2.35
CA GLY A 200 13.22 12.26 3.49
C GLY A 200 13.43 10.78 3.80
N GLY A 201 14.51 10.17 3.30
CA GLY A 201 14.84 8.77 3.59
C GLY A 201 13.98 7.73 2.89
N GLU A 202 12.92 8.13 2.18
CA GLU A 202 12.13 7.20 1.37
C GLU A 202 12.70 7.06 -0.04
N GLN A 203 12.64 5.83 -0.53
CA GLN A 203 13.05 5.46 -1.88
C GLN A 203 12.16 6.13 -2.92
N PRO A 204 12.69 6.96 -3.85
CA PRO A 204 11.92 7.51 -4.95
C PRO A 204 11.39 6.42 -5.86
N LYS A 205 10.15 6.57 -6.32
CA LYS A 205 9.50 5.58 -7.18
C LYS A 205 8.50 6.23 -8.13
N LEU A 206 8.19 5.56 -9.22
CA LEU A 206 7.16 5.97 -10.18
C LEU A 206 6.35 4.75 -10.65
N LEU A 207 5.18 5.02 -11.23
CA LEU A 207 4.34 4.02 -11.87
C LEU A 207 4.46 4.16 -13.39
N ALA A 208 4.56 3.01 -14.06
CA ALA A 208 4.61 2.94 -15.52
C ALA A 208 3.95 1.63 -16.00
N ARG A 209 3.90 1.42 -17.31
CA ARG A 209 3.50 0.14 -17.91
C ARG A 209 4.33 -0.13 -19.16
N TYR A 210 4.47 -1.37 -19.54
CA TYR A 210 4.98 -1.77 -20.85
C TYR A 210 3.92 -1.65 -21.93
N ALA A 211 4.34 -1.76 -23.18
CA ALA A 211 3.44 -1.71 -24.34
C ALA A 211 2.41 -2.85 -24.34
N ASP A 212 2.75 -4.02 -23.79
CA ASP A 212 1.86 -5.17 -23.62
C ASP A 212 0.78 -4.98 -22.54
N GLY A 213 0.82 -3.86 -21.81
CA GLY A 213 -0.11 -3.54 -20.73
C GLY A 213 0.36 -3.96 -19.34
N THR A 214 1.50 -4.63 -19.18
CA THR A 214 2.05 -4.99 -17.87
C THR A 214 2.39 -3.76 -17.05
N HIS A 215 1.76 -3.60 -15.90
CA HIS A 215 2.00 -2.49 -14.99
C HIS A 215 3.23 -2.72 -14.13
N VAL A 216 4.05 -1.69 -13.96
CA VAL A 216 5.27 -1.74 -13.15
C VAL A 216 5.35 -0.58 -12.17
N LEU A 217 5.98 -0.86 -11.03
CA LEU A 217 6.48 0.13 -10.09
C LEU A 217 8.00 0.18 -10.25
N VAL A 218 8.55 1.36 -10.48
CA VAL A 218 9.98 1.57 -10.67
C VAL A 218 10.54 2.35 -9.50
N LYS A 219 11.42 1.71 -8.73
CA LYS A 219 12.25 2.39 -7.72
C LYS A 219 13.54 2.88 -8.39
N PHE A 220 14.03 4.03 -7.98
CA PHE A 220 15.27 4.58 -8.56
C PHE A 220 16.14 5.27 -7.51
N THR A 221 17.45 5.33 -7.80
CA THR A 221 18.42 5.95 -6.90
C THR A 221 18.43 7.47 -7.04
N PRO A 222 18.92 8.23 -6.04
CA PRO A 222 19.52 9.52 -6.27
C PRO A 222 20.63 9.43 -7.34
N PRO A 223 21.17 10.55 -7.85
CA PRO A 223 22.24 10.51 -8.85
C PRO A 223 23.43 9.66 -8.40
N ARG A 224 23.95 8.82 -9.29
CA ARG A 224 25.19 8.06 -9.10
C ARG A 224 26.37 9.04 -8.88
N GLY A 225 27.42 8.57 -8.23
CA GLY A 225 28.55 9.42 -7.83
C GLY A 225 28.31 10.25 -6.56
N THR A 226 27.13 10.13 -5.95
CA THR A 226 26.85 10.68 -4.61
C THR A 226 26.81 9.57 -3.57
N ALA A 227 27.17 9.86 -2.30
CA ALA A 227 27.13 8.86 -1.23
C ALA A 227 25.75 8.21 -1.09
N PHE A 228 24.67 8.98 -1.25
CA PHE A 228 23.29 8.48 -1.23
C PHE A 228 22.96 7.63 -2.46
N GLY A 229 23.40 8.07 -3.65
CA GLY A 229 23.17 7.33 -4.89
C GLY A 229 23.84 5.97 -4.88
N GLU A 230 25.10 5.89 -4.43
CA GLU A 230 25.85 4.64 -4.32
C GLU A 230 25.26 3.72 -3.24
N ARG A 231 24.87 4.25 -2.09
CA ARG A 231 24.22 3.46 -1.04
C ARG A 231 22.88 2.86 -1.52
N TRP A 232 22.04 3.64 -2.18
CA TRP A 232 20.79 3.13 -2.74
C TRP A 232 20.99 2.18 -3.93
N HIS A 233 22.08 2.34 -4.69
CA HIS A 233 22.48 1.37 -5.70
C HIS A 233 22.70 -0.02 -5.07
N ASP A 234 23.53 -0.09 -4.04
CA ASP A 234 23.79 -1.34 -3.30
C ASP A 234 22.50 -1.94 -2.74
N LEU A 235 21.64 -1.12 -2.13
CA LEU A 235 20.39 -1.57 -1.53
C LEU A 235 19.37 -2.08 -2.55
N LEU A 236 19.27 -1.49 -3.76
CA LEU A 236 18.40 -2.00 -4.81
C LEU A 236 18.90 -3.35 -5.38
N HIS A 237 20.20 -3.50 -5.54
CA HIS A 237 20.77 -4.80 -5.90
C HIS A 237 20.54 -5.84 -4.82
N ALA A 238 20.68 -5.48 -3.55
CA ALA A 238 20.37 -6.36 -2.42
C ALA A 238 18.88 -6.73 -2.39
N GLU A 239 17.96 -5.81 -2.71
CA GLU A 239 16.53 -6.14 -2.83
C GLU A 239 16.27 -7.17 -3.93
N CYS A 240 16.85 -6.99 -5.11
CA CYS A 240 16.72 -7.95 -6.20
C CYS A 240 17.20 -9.35 -5.78
N LEU A 241 18.41 -9.45 -5.20
CA LEU A 241 18.97 -10.70 -4.70
C LEU A 241 18.14 -11.35 -3.60
N ALA A 242 17.56 -10.55 -2.68
CA ALA A 242 16.71 -11.08 -1.62
C ALA A 242 15.42 -11.69 -2.18
N LEU A 243 14.80 -11.01 -3.16
CA LEU A 243 13.59 -11.52 -3.83
C LEU A 243 13.89 -12.78 -4.64
N ASP A 244 15.03 -12.82 -5.34
CA ASP A 244 15.46 -14.01 -6.08
C ASP A 244 15.77 -15.19 -5.13
N THR A 245 16.40 -14.91 -3.99
CA THR A 245 16.65 -15.93 -2.96
C THR A 245 15.35 -16.53 -2.44
N LEU A 246 14.37 -15.71 -2.09
CA LEU A 246 13.06 -16.19 -1.65
C LEU A 246 12.35 -17.02 -2.73
N ARG A 247 12.40 -16.55 -3.99
CA ARG A 247 11.80 -17.26 -5.14
C ARG A 247 12.44 -18.62 -5.36
N ALA A 248 13.77 -18.72 -5.28
CA ALA A 248 14.49 -19.98 -5.39
C ALA A 248 14.11 -21.00 -4.30
N HIS A 249 13.58 -20.52 -3.16
CA HIS A 249 13.08 -21.36 -2.06
C HIS A 249 11.55 -21.55 -2.08
N GLY A 250 10.88 -21.29 -3.22
CA GLY A 250 9.45 -21.55 -3.42
C GLY A 250 8.52 -20.51 -2.78
N ILE A 251 9.03 -19.34 -2.38
CA ILE A 251 8.23 -18.23 -1.89
C ILE A 251 7.97 -17.26 -3.05
N ALA A 252 6.71 -17.01 -3.36
CA ALA A 252 6.34 -16.08 -4.42
C ALA A 252 6.81 -14.65 -4.09
N THR A 253 7.49 -14.02 -5.04
CA THR A 253 7.98 -12.63 -4.93
C THR A 253 7.55 -11.81 -6.13
N ALA A 254 7.52 -10.48 -6.00
CA ALA A 254 7.39 -9.59 -7.15
C ALA A 254 8.45 -9.92 -8.20
N THR A 255 8.07 -9.95 -9.48
CA THR A 255 9.03 -10.09 -10.59
C THR A 255 9.79 -8.78 -10.72
N THR A 256 11.11 -8.84 -10.59
CA THR A 256 11.96 -7.65 -10.61
C THR A 256 13.03 -7.73 -11.67
N LYS A 257 13.43 -6.57 -12.21
CA LYS A 257 14.54 -6.43 -13.14
C LYS A 257 15.35 -5.17 -12.82
N MET A 258 16.67 -5.32 -12.83
CA MET A 258 17.58 -4.18 -12.67
C MET A 258 17.84 -3.52 -14.03
N VAL A 259 17.80 -2.20 -14.05
CA VAL A 259 18.21 -1.37 -15.19
C VAL A 259 19.18 -0.30 -14.67
N SER A 260 20.29 -0.10 -15.35
CA SER A 260 21.29 0.91 -14.98
C SER A 260 21.50 1.88 -16.12
N SER A 261 21.62 3.16 -15.79
CA SER A 261 22.10 4.21 -16.67
C SER A 261 23.39 4.81 -16.11
N PRO A 262 24.09 5.67 -16.85
CA PRO A 262 25.22 6.42 -16.29
C PRO A 262 24.87 7.29 -15.09
N THR A 263 23.58 7.67 -14.95
CA THR A 263 23.14 8.62 -13.92
C THR A 263 22.44 7.97 -12.75
N ARG A 264 21.78 6.81 -12.91
CA ARG A 264 20.92 6.17 -11.90
C ARG A 264 20.87 4.66 -12.04
N THR A 265 20.40 4.03 -10.99
CA THR A 265 20.00 2.61 -10.98
C THR A 265 18.52 2.51 -10.72
N TYR A 266 17.85 1.59 -11.42
CA TYR A 266 16.42 1.35 -11.40
C TYR A 266 16.14 -0.10 -11.04
N LEU A 267 15.20 -0.33 -10.12
CA LEU A 267 14.57 -1.62 -9.87
C LEU A 267 13.14 -1.55 -10.40
N VAL A 268 12.90 -2.24 -11.51
CA VAL A 268 11.58 -2.34 -12.14
C VAL A 268 10.88 -3.57 -11.58
N SER A 269 9.76 -3.38 -10.91
CA SER A 269 8.94 -4.44 -10.29
C SER A 269 7.58 -4.53 -10.97
N GLU A 270 7.20 -5.70 -11.46
CA GLU A 270 5.85 -5.95 -11.96
C GLU A 270 4.84 -5.84 -10.83
N ARG A 271 3.73 -5.16 -11.10
CA ARG A 271 2.62 -5.02 -10.16
C ARG A 271 1.75 -6.26 -10.20
N PHE A 272 1.82 -7.06 -9.17
CA PHE A 272 1.06 -8.31 -9.02
C PHE A 272 -0.43 -8.09 -8.70
N ASP A 273 -0.83 -6.88 -8.36
CA ASP A 273 -2.23 -6.47 -8.20
C ASP A 273 -2.87 -6.00 -9.52
N ARG A 274 -2.14 -6.08 -10.62
CA ARG A 274 -2.58 -5.74 -11.98
C ARG A 274 -2.46 -6.94 -12.90
N LEU A 275 -3.39 -7.06 -13.86
CA LEU A 275 -3.43 -8.11 -14.86
C LEU A 275 -3.68 -7.50 -16.24
N GLY A 276 -2.70 -7.63 -17.13
CA GLY A 276 -2.76 -6.94 -18.43
C GLY A 276 -3.00 -5.45 -18.25
N ALA A 277 -3.68 -4.83 -19.22
CA ALA A 277 -3.85 -3.37 -19.27
C ALA A 277 -4.83 -2.80 -18.23
N SER A 278 -5.82 -3.57 -17.77
CA SER A 278 -6.93 -3.05 -16.94
C SER A 278 -7.40 -3.96 -15.82
N GLY A 279 -7.02 -5.25 -15.83
CA GLY A 279 -7.44 -6.22 -14.82
C GLY A 279 -6.81 -5.93 -13.45
N ARG A 280 -7.55 -6.25 -12.37
CA ARG A 280 -7.11 -5.99 -11.00
C ARG A 280 -7.39 -7.15 -10.06
N ARG A 281 -6.51 -7.31 -9.07
CA ARG A 281 -6.69 -8.16 -7.88
C ARG A 281 -6.79 -7.31 -6.65
N HIS A 282 -7.72 -7.66 -5.76
CA HIS A 282 -7.84 -6.91 -4.52
C HIS A 282 -6.73 -7.30 -3.55
N LEU A 283 -6.03 -6.29 -3.08
CA LEU A 283 -4.87 -6.38 -2.19
C LEU A 283 -5.12 -5.51 -0.97
N VAL A 284 -4.87 -6.05 0.22
CA VAL A 284 -4.86 -5.29 1.48
C VAL A 284 -3.56 -5.57 2.22
N SER A 285 -3.16 -4.68 3.10
CA SER A 285 -2.01 -4.93 3.98
C SER A 285 -2.35 -5.92 5.09
N VAL A 286 -1.35 -6.62 5.65
CA VAL A 286 -1.54 -7.44 6.85
C VAL A 286 -2.04 -6.59 8.02
N GLY A 287 -1.67 -5.30 8.08
CA GLY A 287 -2.18 -4.36 9.08
C GLY A 287 -3.67 -4.09 8.94
N ALA A 288 -4.15 -3.92 7.71
CA ALA A 288 -5.57 -3.76 7.43
C ALA A 288 -6.37 -5.01 7.81
N ALA A 289 -5.87 -6.20 7.45
CA ALA A 289 -6.49 -7.46 7.84
C ALA A 289 -6.47 -7.65 9.37
N HIS A 290 -5.37 -7.26 10.04
CA HIS A 290 -5.29 -7.27 11.50
C HIS A 290 -6.40 -6.41 12.12
N THR A 291 -6.52 -5.15 11.68
CA THR A 291 -7.56 -4.22 12.17
C THR A 291 -8.97 -4.76 11.97
N GLY A 292 -9.20 -5.52 10.89
CA GLY A 292 -10.52 -6.07 10.58
C GLY A 292 -10.90 -7.33 11.38
N PHE A 293 -9.91 -8.15 11.79
CA PHE A 293 -10.18 -9.52 12.23
C PHE A 293 -9.44 -9.97 13.49
N VAL A 294 -8.47 -9.21 13.97
CA VAL A 294 -7.67 -9.57 15.14
C VAL A 294 -7.96 -8.60 16.28
N ALA A 295 -8.36 -9.13 17.43
CA ALA A 295 -8.74 -8.30 18.58
C ALA A 295 -7.53 -7.79 19.39
N ASP A 296 -6.42 -8.52 19.34
CA ASP A 296 -5.20 -8.17 20.06
C ASP A 296 -4.48 -6.98 19.44
N ALA A 297 -3.60 -6.32 20.18
CA ALA A 297 -2.74 -5.30 19.60
C ALA A 297 -1.78 -5.88 18.54
N TYR A 298 -1.56 -5.15 17.47
CA TYR A 298 -0.61 -5.55 16.43
C TYR A 298 0.81 -5.68 17.01
N GLN A 299 1.44 -6.82 16.76
CA GLN A 299 2.82 -7.09 17.15
C GLN A 299 3.73 -7.19 15.91
N ASN A 300 3.42 -8.10 15.00
CA ASN A 300 4.17 -8.36 13.78
C ASN A 300 3.33 -9.20 12.79
N TRP A 301 3.92 -9.52 11.62
CA TRP A 301 3.26 -10.31 10.59
C TRP A 301 2.89 -11.72 11.07
N THR A 302 3.81 -12.38 11.80
CA THR A 302 3.66 -13.79 12.17
C THR A 302 2.49 -13.98 13.11
N ASN A 303 2.34 -13.13 14.13
CA ASN A 303 1.21 -13.17 15.06
C ASN A 303 -0.12 -12.97 14.35
N THR A 304 -0.20 -11.97 13.47
CA THR A 304 -1.43 -11.70 12.71
C THR A 304 -1.77 -12.88 11.80
N CYS A 305 -0.81 -13.39 11.01
CA CYS A 305 -1.03 -14.51 10.10
C CYS A 305 -1.42 -15.79 10.86
N ALA A 306 -0.82 -16.07 12.02
CA ALA A 306 -1.18 -17.21 12.85
C ALA A 306 -2.63 -17.11 13.37
N GLN A 307 -3.07 -15.92 13.80
CA GLN A 307 -4.45 -15.71 14.24
C GLN A 307 -5.45 -15.83 13.08
N LEU A 308 -5.15 -15.26 11.91
CA LEU A 308 -5.97 -15.44 10.71
C LEU A 308 -6.06 -16.91 10.28
N ALA A 309 -4.97 -17.67 10.42
CA ALA A 309 -4.97 -19.12 10.14
C ALA A 309 -5.83 -19.89 11.16
N THR A 310 -5.78 -19.54 12.44
CA THR A 310 -6.65 -20.12 13.48
C THR A 310 -8.13 -19.87 13.18
N GLN A 311 -8.44 -18.70 12.64
CA GLN A 311 -9.80 -18.32 12.22
C GLN A 311 -10.20 -18.90 10.85
N GLN A 312 -9.33 -19.69 10.21
CA GLN A 312 -9.54 -20.26 8.88
C GLN A 312 -9.70 -19.22 7.76
N GLN A 313 -9.17 -18.01 7.97
CA GLN A 313 -9.17 -16.93 6.99
C GLN A 313 -7.86 -16.90 6.16
N LEU A 314 -6.81 -17.53 6.64
CA LEU A 314 -5.54 -17.74 5.95
C LEU A 314 -5.17 -19.23 6.01
N SER A 315 -4.47 -19.76 5.02
CA SER A 315 -3.97 -21.13 5.09
C SER A 315 -2.81 -21.26 6.10
N LYS A 316 -2.62 -22.45 6.69
CA LYS A 316 -1.47 -22.70 7.56
C LYS A 316 -0.16 -22.59 6.80
N ASP A 317 -0.15 -22.98 5.52
CA ASP A 317 1.01 -22.85 4.64
C ASP A 317 1.40 -21.39 4.43
N ASP A 318 0.43 -20.51 4.14
CA ASP A 318 0.69 -19.07 4.02
C ASP A 318 1.16 -18.46 5.35
N ALA A 319 0.59 -18.89 6.49
CA ALA A 319 1.06 -18.42 7.79
C ALA A 319 2.54 -18.82 8.05
N SER A 320 2.91 -20.05 7.70
CA SER A 320 4.30 -20.53 7.80
C SER A 320 5.24 -19.80 6.84
N LYS A 321 4.79 -19.49 5.62
CA LYS A 321 5.55 -18.65 4.68
C LYS A 321 5.77 -17.23 5.22
N ALA A 322 4.74 -16.62 5.80
CA ALA A 322 4.87 -15.29 6.42
C ALA A 322 5.90 -15.30 7.57
N GLU A 323 5.91 -16.36 8.38
CA GLU A 323 6.88 -16.54 9.44
C GLU A 323 8.30 -16.69 8.90
N ALA A 324 8.50 -17.54 7.89
CA ALA A 324 9.80 -17.72 7.24
C ALA A 324 10.34 -16.40 6.63
N VAL A 325 9.48 -15.65 5.94
CA VAL A 325 9.82 -14.34 5.35
C VAL A 325 10.14 -13.32 6.44
N TRP A 326 9.40 -13.31 7.55
CA TRP A 326 9.69 -12.44 8.68
C TRP A 326 11.08 -12.70 9.26
N HIS A 327 11.41 -13.97 9.53
CA HIS A 327 12.72 -14.34 10.03
C HIS A 327 13.84 -14.07 9.03
N PHE A 328 13.61 -14.36 7.74
CA PHE A 328 14.55 -14.00 6.67
C PHE A 328 14.85 -12.49 6.67
N GLY A 329 13.81 -11.65 6.68
CA GLY A 329 14.00 -10.20 6.72
C GLY A 329 14.81 -9.74 7.93
N ARG A 330 14.56 -10.33 9.11
CA ARG A 330 15.35 -10.05 10.33
C ARG A 330 16.82 -10.43 10.17
N LEU A 331 17.09 -11.57 9.52
CA LEU A 331 18.45 -12.08 9.31
C LEU A 331 19.22 -11.27 8.26
N ILE A 332 18.57 -10.67 7.29
CA ILE A 332 19.21 -9.80 6.30
C ILE A 332 19.27 -8.33 6.75
N GLY A 333 18.82 -8.00 7.98
CA GLY A 333 18.87 -6.63 8.50
C GLY A 333 17.78 -5.71 7.94
N ASN A 334 16.64 -6.27 7.50
CA ASN A 334 15.48 -5.44 7.14
C ASN A 334 14.85 -4.88 8.42
N THR A 335 14.97 -3.57 8.62
CA THR A 335 14.39 -2.84 9.77
C THR A 335 13.06 -2.18 9.45
N ASP A 336 12.57 -2.31 8.22
CA ASP A 336 11.35 -1.66 7.73
C ASP A 336 10.21 -2.67 7.50
N MET A 337 10.10 -3.66 8.38
CA MET A 337 9.08 -4.72 8.27
C MET A 337 7.79 -4.32 9.00
N HIS A 338 7.23 -3.17 8.62
CA HIS A 338 5.97 -2.68 9.18
C HIS A 338 4.74 -3.40 8.57
N SER A 339 3.56 -3.20 9.14
CA SER A 339 2.32 -3.88 8.76
C SER A 339 1.83 -3.61 7.33
N GLY A 340 2.37 -2.60 6.65
CA GLY A 340 2.11 -2.29 5.24
C GLY A 340 2.94 -3.11 4.24
N ASN A 341 4.07 -3.72 4.67
CA ASN A 341 5.02 -4.40 3.79
C ASN A 341 4.76 -5.91 3.63
N LEU A 342 3.63 -6.42 4.10
CA LEU A 342 3.10 -7.73 3.72
C LEU A 342 1.70 -7.55 3.15
N GLY A 343 1.55 -7.87 1.87
CA GLY A 343 0.28 -7.85 1.16
C GLY A 343 -0.50 -9.15 1.29
N LEU A 344 -1.82 -9.03 1.32
CA LEU A 344 -2.74 -10.17 1.31
C LEU A 344 -3.77 -9.98 0.19
N PHE A 345 -3.86 -10.94 -0.72
CA PHE A 345 -4.96 -11.00 -1.68
C PHE A 345 -6.26 -11.40 -0.98
N VAL A 346 -7.35 -10.83 -1.42
CA VAL A 346 -8.70 -11.19 -1.01
C VAL A 346 -9.35 -11.98 -2.14
N ASP A 347 -9.54 -13.28 -1.95
CA ASP A 347 -10.03 -14.20 -2.99
C ASP A 347 -11.52 -14.07 -3.28
N SER A 348 -12.26 -13.37 -2.42
CA SER A 348 -13.71 -13.29 -2.51
C SER A 348 -14.20 -11.86 -2.34
N ARG A 349 -15.22 -11.49 -3.12
CA ARG A 349 -15.96 -10.24 -2.93
C ARG A 349 -16.87 -10.28 -1.68
N THR A 350 -17.04 -11.45 -1.06
CA THR A 350 -17.78 -11.57 0.19
C THR A 350 -16.89 -11.15 1.36
N LEU A 351 -17.32 -10.17 2.13
CA LEU A 351 -16.53 -9.50 3.16
C LEU A 351 -16.87 -9.96 4.58
N VAL A 352 -17.82 -10.87 4.72
CA VAL A 352 -18.25 -11.39 6.03
C VAL A 352 -17.22 -12.37 6.59
N ARG A 353 -16.68 -13.23 5.74
CA ARG A 353 -15.60 -14.19 6.04
C ARG A 353 -14.64 -14.24 4.86
N PRO A 354 -13.79 -13.23 4.70
CA PRO A 354 -12.85 -13.20 3.60
C PRO A 354 -11.84 -14.34 3.74
N ARG A 355 -11.39 -14.83 2.61
CA ARG A 355 -10.24 -15.73 2.53
C ARG A 355 -9.07 -14.95 1.97
N PHE A 356 -7.99 -14.95 2.73
CA PHE A 356 -6.75 -14.30 2.36
C PHE A 356 -5.76 -15.31 1.79
N ARG A 357 -4.90 -14.83 0.89
CA ARG A 357 -3.67 -15.50 0.45
C ARG A 357 -2.54 -14.49 0.50
N ILE A 358 -1.33 -14.92 0.86
CA ILE A 358 -0.17 -14.03 0.81
C ILE A 358 0.06 -13.59 -0.64
N ALA A 359 0.19 -12.29 -0.84
CA ALA A 359 0.64 -11.72 -2.10
C ALA A 359 2.15 -11.96 -2.29
N PRO A 360 2.68 -11.86 -3.52
CA PRO A 360 4.11 -11.90 -3.75
C PRO A 360 4.87 -10.92 -2.85
N ILE A 361 5.99 -11.38 -2.28
CA ILE A 361 6.81 -10.57 -1.37
C ILE A 361 7.51 -9.45 -2.15
N TYR A 362 7.64 -8.29 -1.53
CA TYR A 362 8.26 -7.07 -2.05
C TYR A 362 8.94 -6.30 -0.91
N ASP A 363 9.71 -5.27 -1.23
CA ASP A 363 10.39 -4.40 -0.25
C ASP A 363 11.27 -5.19 0.77
N MET A 364 11.97 -6.21 0.27
CA MET A 364 12.82 -7.08 1.10
C MET A 364 14.29 -6.77 0.87
N LEU A 365 14.87 -5.92 1.72
CA LEU A 365 16.25 -5.46 1.60
C LEU A 365 16.83 -5.11 2.97
N PRO A 366 18.18 -5.03 3.11
CA PRO A 366 18.82 -4.69 4.38
C PRO A 366 18.69 -3.20 4.73
N MET A 367 17.48 -2.77 5.10
CA MET A 367 17.12 -1.38 5.42
C MET A 367 17.91 -0.79 6.60
N ARG A 368 18.60 -1.62 7.37
CA ARG A 368 19.54 -1.19 8.40
C ARG A 368 20.59 -0.20 7.88
N TRP A 369 20.98 -0.34 6.62
CA TRP A 369 21.99 0.52 6.00
C TRP A 369 21.39 1.63 5.11
N ARG A 370 20.09 1.85 5.23
CA ARG A 370 19.45 2.99 4.56
C ARG A 370 20.17 4.29 4.93
N PRO A 371 20.51 5.16 3.95
CA PRO A 371 21.09 6.45 4.27
C PRO A 371 20.06 7.33 5.00
N ASP A 372 20.54 8.08 5.96
CA ASP A 372 19.74 9.01 6.77
C ASP A 372 20.09 10.46 6.40
N MET A 373 19.08 11.33 6.43
CA MET A 373 19.23 12.72 6.00
C MET A 373 20.12 13.57 6.89
N VAL A 374 20.16 13.23 8.17
CA VAL A 374 20.93 13.99 9.16
C VAL A 374 22.31 13.41 9.29
N SER A 375 22.44 12.09 9.41
CA SER A 375 23.70 11.38 9.60
C SER A 375 24.41 10.94 8.33
N GLY A 376 23.74 11.05 7.18
CA GLY A 376 24.31 10.64 5.90
C GLY A 376 24.27 9.14 5.65
N ALA A 377 25.17 8.65 4.80
CA ALA A 377 25.38 7.22 4.55
C ALA A 377 26.51 6.73 5.48
N ALA A 378 26.14 6.21 6.65
CA ALA A 378 27.11 5.60 7.57
C ALA A 378 27.81 4.40 6.92
N ASP A 379 29.03 4.06 7.36
CA ASP A 379 29.75 2.89 6.87
C ASP A 379 28.97 1.60 7.12
N TYR A 380 29.19 0.60 6.28
CA TYR A 380 28.61 -0.72 6.49
C TYR A 380 29.18 -1.35 7.75
N SER A 381 28.31 -1.85 8.61
CA SER A 381 28.70 -2.53 9.84
C SER A 381 27.94 -3.83 10.00
N ALA A 382 28.65 -4.89 10.33
CA ALA A 382 28.04 -6.17 10.68
C ALA A 382 27.19 -6.03 11.95
N PHE A 383 26.18 -6.87 12.08
CA PHE A 383 25.29 -6.89 13.23
C PHE A 383 25.09 -8.31 13.78
N GLU A 384 24.56 -8.41 14.99
CA GLU A 384 24.21 -9.68 15.59
C GLU A 384 22.78 -10.05 15.18
N PRO A 385 22.58 -11.20 14.49
CA PRO A 385 21.25 -11.70 14.16
C PRO A 385 20.43 -12.03 15.40
N ASN A 386 19.12 -11.92 15.31
CA ASN A 386 18.22 -12.33 16.37
C ASN A 386 18.28 -13.87 16.54
N THR A 387 18.46 -14.37 17.77
CA THR A 387 18.61 -15.80 18.08
C THR A 387 17.42 -16.66 17.64
N LEU A 388 16.19 -16.14 17.75
CA LEU A 388 14.99 -16.83 17.26
C LEU A 388 15.02 -16.97 15.74
N SER A 389 15.48 -15.94 15.02
CA SER A 389 15.63 -15.99 13.57
C SER A 389 16.71 -17.00 13.15
N LEU A 390 17.80 -17.12 13.91
CA LEU A 390 18.84 -18.10 13.65
C LEU A 390 18.32 -19.56 13.78
N GLN A 391 17.35 -19.80 14.63
CA GLN A 391 16.72 -21.10 14.85
C GLN A 391 15.61 -21.42 13.82
N SER A 392 15.24 -20.46 12.97
CA SER A 392 14.16 -20.59 12.00
C SER A 392 14.62 -21.28 10.71
N ALA A 393 13.64 -21.77 9.93
CA ALA A 393 13.88 -22.30 8.58
C ALA A 393 14.46 -21.23 7.62
N ALA A 394 14.34 -19.95 7.94
CA ALA A 394 14.86 -18.82 7.16
C ALA A 394 16.39 -18.69 7.19
N ARG A 395 17.07 -19.36 8.13
CA ARG A 395 18.53 -19.27 8.27
C ARG A 395 19.27 -19.64 6.99
N HIS A 396 18.90 -20.75 6.38
CA HIS A 396 19.52 -21.19 5.13
C HIS A 396 19.35 -20.18 4.00
N MET A 397 18.14 -19.64 3.83
CA MET A 397 17.87 -18.57 2.86
C MET A 397 18.74 -17.33 3.09
N ALA A 398 18.90 -16.91 4.34
CA ALA A 398 19.74 -15.77 4.67
C ALA A 398 21.23 -16.03 4.38
N GLN A 399 21.73 -17.22 4.63
CA GLN A 399 23.10 -17.62 4.26
C GLN A 399 23.31 -17.61 2.74
N VAL A 400 22.32 -18.09 1.97
CA VAL A 400 22.36 -18.02 0.49
C VAL A 400 22.39 -16.57 0.02
N PHE A 401 21.53 -15.73 0.57
CA PHE A 401 21.50 -14.29 0.26
C PHE A 401 22.83 -13.60 0.54
N TRP A 402 23.41 -13.81 1.75
CA TRP A 402 24.67 -13.17 2.13
C TRP A 402 25.83 -13.62 1.27
N ARG A 403 25.90 -14.90 0.90
CA ARG A 403 26.94 -15.42 -0.04
C ARG A 403 26.77 -14.78 -1.42
N ALA A 404 25.55 -14.75 -1.97
CA ALA A 404 25.30 -14.12 -3.26
C ALA A 404 25.68 -12.62 -3.26
N LEU A 405 25.42 -11.93 -2.16
CA LEU A 405 25.75 -10.51 -2.01
C LEU A 405 27.28 -10.30 -1.87
N ALA A 406 27.98 -11.17 -1.15
CA ALA A 406 29.43 -11.13 -0.99
C ALA A 406 30.19 -11.41 -2.31
N GLU A 407 29.62 -12.24 -3.17
CA GLU A 407 30.17 -12.62 -4.47
C GLU A 407 29.74 -11.66 -5.61
N SER A 408 28.80 -10.75 -5.35
CA SER A 408 28.26 -9.87 -6.37
C SER A 408 29.28 -8.79 -6.79
N ASP A 409 29.51 -8.68 -8.09
CA ASP A 409 30.34 -7.62 -8.70
C ASP A 409 29.58 -6.32 -8.93
N THR A 410 28.26 -6.34 -8.72
CA THR A 410 27.39 -5.18 -8.97
C THR A 410 27.25 -4.25 -7.76
N VAL A 411 27.71 -4.65 -6.58
CA VAL A 411 27.65 -3.84 -5.36
C VAL A 411 29.05 -3.37 -4.92
N SER A 412 29.10 -2.36 -4.04
CA SER A 412 30.34 -1.80 -3.54
C SER A 412 31.17 -2.79 -2.73
N ASN A 413 32.49 -2.54 -2.64
CA ASN A 413 33.39 -3.36 -1.80
C ASN A 413 32.91 -3.41 -0.34
N GLY A 414 32.50 -2.27 0.23
CA GLY A 414 32.02 -2.22 1.60
C GLY A 414 30.78 -3.11 1.85
N MET A 415 29.86 -3.17 0.87
CA MET A 415 28.71 -4.07 0.95
C MET A 415 29.14 -5.54 0.88
N ARG A 416 30.09 -5.89 0.02
CA ARG A 416 30.64 -7.26 -0.10
C ARG A 416 31.36 -7.71 1.16
N GLU A 417 32.18 -6.84 1.72
CA GLU A 417 32.94 -7.13 2.96
C GLU A 417 32.01 -7.39 4.14
N VAL A 418 31.01 -6.55 4.33
CA VAL A 418 30.04 -6.79 5.40
C VAL A 418 29.19 -8.03 5.16
N ALA A 419 28.83 -8.31 3.90
CA ALA A 419 28.07 -9.52 3.55
C ALA A 419 28.91 -10.77 3.88
N GLN A 420 30.23 -10.79 3.61
CA GLN A 420 31.12 -11.90 3.97
C GLN A 420 31.10 -12.16 5.49
N ILE A 421 31.18 -11.11 6.31
CA ILE A 421 31.07 -11.24 7.77
C ILE A 421 29.70 -11.80 8.17
N MET A 422 28.63 -11.37 7.51
CA MET A 422 27.27 -11.82 7.84
C MET A 422 27.02 -13.27 7.45
N VAL A 423 27.73 -13.84 6.45
CA VAL A 423 27.70 -15.29 6.16
C VAL A 423 28.11 -16.11 7.40
N GLU A 424 29.13 -15.67 8.12
CA GLU A 424 29.64 -16.37 9.30
C GLU A 424 28.72 -16.22 10.51
N ARG A 425 28.00 -15.08 10.63
CA ARG A 425 27.11 -14.79 11.75
C ARG A 425 25.70 -15.37 11.59
N THR A 426 25.32 -15.73 10.39
CA THR A 426 23.98 -16.27 10.05
C THR A 426 24.03 -17.78 9.86
#